data_b2eb8962dd57fc4a92bc7324806fa0e8
#
_entry.id   b2eb8962dd57fc4a92bc7324806fa0e8
#
_cell.length_a   1.000
_cell.length_b   1.000
_cell.length_c   1.000
_cell.angle_alpha   90.00
_cell.angle_beta   90.00
_cell.angle_gamma   90.00
#
_symmetry.space_group_name_H-M   'P 1'
#
loop_
_entity.id
_entity.type
_entity.pdbx_description
1 polymer ?
#
loop_
_entity_poly.entity_id
_entity_poly.type
_entity_poly.pdbx_seq_one_letter_code
_entity_poly.pdbx_strand_id
1 'polypeptide(L)'
;MMNIPFSPPDISEEEVKEVTEALKSGWITTGPKTKQLEKEVADLCGVNRAVCLNSQTACAEMTLRLLGVGPGDEVITSAYTYTASASVVCHVGAKLVLIDTQEDSLEMDYEKLENAVTERTKVIIPVDLGGVPCDYDRIFSIVEKKKDLFNPTNDIQKAIGRVIVMADAAHAFGATWHNKPVGSIADFSNFSFHAVKNFTTAEGGAVTWKDIKGIDNEVIYKKYQLLSLHGQSKDALAKTQLGAWEYDIVGPWYKCNMTDVVAGIGLAQMRRYKGMLERRKEIIQKYDAAFKPLGVEVLNHYTDEHQSSGHLYITRIPNITLEQRNEIIIKMAEQGIATNVHYKPLPMMTAYKNLGFDIKDYPNAYKQFEKEITLPLYTKLTDEEVDYIIENYCNVIHKVNN
;
A
#
# COMPACT_ATOMS: atom_id res chain seq x y z
N MET A 1 -13.22 26.52 -18.37
CA MET A 1 -13.34 25.50 -17.31
C MET A 1 -12.49 24.31 -17.76
N MET A 2 -11.49 23.93 -16.98
CA MET A 2 -10.67 22.75 -17.24
C MET A 2 -11.43 21.49 -16.81
N ASN A 3 -11.05 20.32 -17.32
CA ASN A 3 -11.57 19.04 -16.86
C ASN A 3 -10.41 18.21 -16.32
N ILE A 4 -10.26 18.21 -15.00
CA ILE A 4 -9.12 17.59 -14.29
C ILE A 4 -9.61 16.32 -13.60
N PRO A 5 -9.27 15.13 -14.14
CA PRO A 5 -9.62 13.86 -13.51
C PRO A 5 -8.83 13.67 -12.21
N PHE A 6 -9.28 12.76 -11.35
CA PHE A 6 -8.65 12.57 -10.03
C PHE A 6 -7.24 11.96 -10.11
N SER A 7 -7.07 10.83 -10.80
CA SER A 7 -5.79 10.11 -10.87
C SER A 7 -5.77 9.12 -12.04
N PRO A 8 -5.70 9.61 -13.29
CA PRO A 8 -5.56 8.73 -14.44
C PRO A 8 -4.16 8.08 -14.45
N PRO A 9 -4.04 6.83 -14.95
CA PRO A 9 -2.74 6.18 -15.09
C PRO A 9 -1.86 6.89 -16.11
N ASP A 10 -0.57 6.92 -15.85
CA ASP A 10 0.42 7.46 -16.77
C ASP A 10 0.97 6.34 -17.65
N ILE A 11 0.38 6.15 -18.80
CA ILE A 11 0.78 5.17 -19.82
C ILE A 11 1.40 5.88 -21.02
N SER A 12 2.49 5.34 -21.52
CA SER A 12 3.25 5.78 -22.72
C SER A 12 3.34 4.68 -23.76
N GLU A 13 3.96 4.98 -24.88
CA GLU A 13 4.26 4.00 -25.95
C GLU A 13 5.19 2.88 -25.48
N GLU A 14 5.98 3.08 -24.42
CA GLU A 14 6.86 2.05 -23.88
C GLU A 14 6.07 0.90 -23.25
N GLU A 15 5.01 1.20 -22.48
CA GLU A 15 4.12 0.17 -21.93
C GLU A 15 3.42 -0.59 -23.06
N VAL A 16 2.92 0.09 -24.08
CA VAL A 16 2.29 -0.54 -25.25
C VAL A 16 3.27 -1.49 -25.95
N LYS A 17 4.52 -1.05 -26.13
CA LYS A 17 5.57 -1.87 -26.76
C LYS A 17 5.86 -3.13 -25.94
N GLU A 18 6.07 -3.01 -24.64
CA GLU A 18 6.38 -4.15 -23.74
C GLU A 18 5.24 -5.19 -23.71
N VAL A 19 3.97 -4.74 -23.68
CA VAL A 19 2.81 -5.62 -23.77
C VAL A 19 2.75 -6.33 -25.12
N THR A 20 2.99 -5.59 -26.21
CA THR A 20 3.03 -6.15 -27.57
C THR A 20 4.12 -7.21 -27.70
N GLU A 21 5.29 -6.97 -27.12
CA GLU A 21 6.40 -7.94 -27.10
C GLU A 21 6.04 -9.19 -26.31
N ALA A 22 5.40 -9.04 -25.11
CA ALA A 22 4.93 -10.18 -24.33
C ALA A 22 3.97 -11.05 -25.13
N LEU A 23 2.97 -10.43 -25.78
CA LEU A 23 1.99 -11.14 -26.61
C LEU A 23 2.66 -11.87 -27.79
N LYS A 24 3.59 -11.22 -28.49
CA LYS A 24 4.30 -11.81 -29.63
C LYS A 24 5.28 -12.92 -29.24
N SER A 25 5.83 -12.88 -28.03
CA SER A 25 6.75 -13.91 -27.53
C SER A 25 6.07 -15.26 -27.28
N GLY A 26 4.74 -15.26 -27.11
CA GLY A 26 3.97 -16.44 -26.69
C GLY A 26 3.98 -16.68 -25.18
N TRP A 27 4.81 -15.96 -24.39
CA TRP A 27 4.79 -15.97 -22.92
C TRP A 27 3.80 -14.95 -22.40
N ILE A 28 2.56 -15.37 -22.18
CA ILE A 28 1.47 -14.51 -21.71
C ILE A 28 1.05 -14.79 -20.25
N THR A 29 1.56 -15.84 -19.63
CA THR A 29 1.43 -16.16 -18.21
C THR A 29 2.73 -15.79 -17.47
N THR A 30 2.93 -16.28 -16.23
CA THR A 30 4.19 -16.04 -15.48
C THR A 30 5.39 -16.59 -16.24
N GLY A 31 6.33 -15.74 -16.56
CA GLY A 31 7.50 -16.09 -17.37
C GLY A 31 8.67 -15.13 -17.17
N PRO A 32 9.49 -14.89 -18.20
CA PRO A 32 10.72 -14.08 -18.11
C PRO A 32 10.48 -12.62 -17.66
N LYS A 33 9.42 -11.95 -18.15
CA LYS A 33 9.14 -10.56 -17.79
C LYS A 33 8.75 -10.43 -16.32
N THR A 34 7.95 -11.36 -15.79
CA THR A 34 7.61 -11.40 -14.35
C THR A 34 8.87 -11.57 -13.51
N LYS A 35 9.77 -12.50 -13.88
CA LYS A 35 11.02 -12.72 -13.16
C LYS A 35 11.95 -11.50 -13.19
N GLN A 36 12.00 -10.80 -14.31
CA GLN A 36 12.76 -9.57 -14.44
C GLN A 36 12.16 -8.46 -13.56
N LEU A 37 10.83 -8.28 -13.56
CA LEU A 37 10.16 -7.31 -12.71
C LEU A 37 10.38 -7.59 -11.23
N GLU A 38 10.29 -8.86 -10.79
CA GLU A 38 10.61 -9.27 -9.42
C GLU A 38 12.04 -8.84 -9.02
N LYS A 39 13.00 -9.01 -9.92
CA LYS A 39 14.38 -8.58 -9.70
C LYS A 39 14.49 -7.05 -9.59
N GLU A 40 13.89 -6.30 -10.51
CA GLU A 40 13.94 -4.83 -10.50
C GLU A 40 13.22 -4.23 -9.26
N VAL A 41 12.12 -4.85 -8.82
CA VAL A 41 11.46 -4.50 -7.55
C VAL A 41 12.38 -4.76 -6.35
N ALA A 42 13.05 -5.91 -6.31
CA ALA A 42 14.01 -6.23 -5.24
C ALA A 42 15.19 -5.25 -5.23
N ASP A 43 15.74 -4.93 -6.40
CA ASP A 43 16.86 -3.98 -6.56
C ASP A 43 16.43 -2.55 -6.08
N LEU A 44 15.24 -2.07 -6.48
CA LEU A 44 14.71 -0.77 -6.03
C LEU A 44 14.47 -0.72 -4.51
N CYS A 45 13.99 -1.82 -3.95
CA CYS A 45 13.71 -1.94 -2.52
C CYS A 45 14.96 -2.27 -1.67
N GLY A 46 16.11 -2.54 -2.29
CA GLY A 46 17.35 -2.88 -1.57
C GLY A 46 17.27 -4.19 -0.80
N VAL A 47 16.56 -5.19 -1.32
CA VAL A 47 16.38 -6.51 -0.73
C VAL A 47 16.83 -7.63 -1.67
N ASN A 48 17.04 -8.83 -1.13
CA ASN A 48 17.55 -9.97 -1.92
C ASN A 48 16.50 -10.59 -2.85
N ARG A 49 15.21 -10.49 -2.49
CA ARG A 49 14.12 -11.11 -3.26
C ARG A 49 12.82 -10.31 -3.17
N ALA A 50 12.04 -10.39 -4.23
CA ALA A 50 10.64 -9.98 -4.30
C ALA A 50 9.82 -11.03 -5.04
N VAL A 51 8.51 -11.05 -4.80
CA VAL A 51 7.54 -11.82 -5.56
C VAL A 51 6.45 -10.88 -6.07
N CYS A 52 6.10 -11.01 -7.36
CA CYS A 52 5.00 -10.28 -7.96
C CYS A 52 3.76 -11.18 -8.07
N LEU A 53 2.63 -10.67 -7.56
CA LEU A 53 1.32 -11.31 -7.60
C LEU A 53 0.29 -10.42 -8.31
N ASN A 54 -0.94 -10.91 -8.45
CA ASN A 54 -1.98 -10.20 -9.19
C ASN A 54 -2.58 -8.99 -8.46
N SER A 55 -2.27 -8.78 -7.18
CA SER A 55 -2.71 -7.62 -6.38
C SER A 55 -1.95 -7.51 -5.07
N GLN A 56 -1.94 -6.33 -4.45
CA GLN A 56 -1.42 -6.14 -3.09
C GLN A 56 -2.24 -6.97 -2.07
N THR A 57 -3.55 -7.07 -2.24
CA THR A 57 -4.40 -7.88 -1.38
C THR A 57 -3.96 -9.35 -1.39
N ALA A 58 -3.66 -9.91 -2.57
CA ALA A 58 -3.09 -11.25 -2.66
C ALA A 58 -1.70 -11.34 -2.00
N CYS A 59 -0.84 -10.34 -2.17
CA CYS A 59 0.45 -10.29 -1.50
C CYS A 59 0.31 -10.35 0.02
N ALA A 60 -0.56 -9.54 0.60
CA ALA A 60 -0.80 -9.49 2.04
C ALA A 60 -1.45 -10.79 2.56
N GLU A 61 -2.45 -11.34 1.86
CA GLU A 61 -3.08 -12.60 2.24
C GLU A 61 -2.08 -13.76 2.18
N MET A 62 -1.29 -13.86 1.09
CA MET A 62 -0.28 -14.92 0.97
C MET A 62 0.83 -14.77 2.02
N THR A 63 1.16 -13.54 2.44
CA THR A 63 2.10 -13.31 3.54
C THR A 63 1.53 -13.83 4.87
N LEU A 64 0.27 -13.53 5.21
CA LEU A 64 -0.36 -14.07 6.42
C LEU A 64 -0.40 -15.60 6.41
N ARG A 65 -0.69 -16.22 5.25
CA ARG A 65 -0.69 -17.68 5.09
C ARG A 65 0.71 -18.28 5.17
N LEU A 66 1.73 -17.63 4.59
CA LEU A 66 3.14 -18.01 4.74
C LEU A 66 3.56 -18.02 6.21
N LEU A 67 3.08 -17.02 6.96
CA LEU A 67 3.31 -16.86 8.38
C LEU A 67 2.46 -17.82 9.24
N GLY A 68 1.55 -18.58 8.66
CA GLY A 68 0.68 -19.52 9.38
C GLY A 68 -0.36 -18.86 10.27
N VAL A 69 -0.70 -17.59 9.99
CA VAL A 69 -1.74 -16.85 10.71
C VAL A 69 -3.12 -17.40 10.37
N GLY A 70 -3.95 -17.64 11.38
CA GLY A 70 -5.27 -18.22 11.21
C GLY A 70 -6.18 -18.10 12.42
N PRO A 71 -7.22 -18.97 12.55
CA PRO A 71 -8.14 -18.95 13.65
C PRO A 71 -7.45 -19.04 15.02
N GLY A 72 -7.83 -18.14 15.94
CA GLY A 72 -7.22 -18.01 17.27
C GLY A 72 -6.12 -16.95 17.35
N ASP A 73 -5.54 -16.54 16.23
CA ASP A 73 -4.57 -15.45 16.16
C ASP A 73 -5.24 -14.09 16.05
N GLU A 74 -4.52 -13.03 16.41
CA GLU A 74 -4.93 -11.63 16.26
C GLU A 74 -3.98 -10.91 15.31
N VAL A 75 -4.55 -10.06 14.44
CA VAL A 75 -3.80 -9.16 13.56
C VAL A 75 -4.32 -7.74 13.76
N ILE A 76 -3.39 -6.81 13.99
CA ILE A 76 -3.69 -5.41 14.30
C ILE A 76 -3.45 -4.54 13.06
N THR A 77 -4.40 -3.64 12.75
CA THR A 77 -4.23 -2.59 11.73
C THR A 77 -4.98 -1.31 12.10
N SER A 78 -4.84 -0.26 11.28
CA SER A 78 -5.53 1.02 11.49
C SER A 78 -7.02 0.91 11.17
N ALA A 79 -7.85 1.65 11.92
CA ALA A 79 -9.26 1.89 11.58
C ALA A 79 -9.42 2.83 10.37
N TYR A 80 -8.38 3.61 10.08
CA TYR A 80 -8.33 4.58 8.98
C TYR A 80 -7.46 4.06 7.84
N THR A 81 -8.03 3.18 7.04
CA THR A 81 -7.34 2.53 5.90
C THR A 81 -8.34 2.05 4.86
N TYR A 82 -7.82 1.60 3.73
CA TYR A 82 -8.61 0.84 2.75
C TYR A 82 -8.87 -0.59 3.27
N THR A 83 -9.97 -1.18 2.82
CA THR A 83 -10.42 -2.50 3.27
C THR A 83 -9.37 -3.62 3.09
N ALA A 84 -8.45 -3.50 2.13
CA ALA A 84 -7.45 -4.54 1.86
C ALA A 84 -6.58 -4.89 3.08
N SER A 85 -6.17 -3.89 3.89
CA SER A 85 -5.37 -4.13 5.11
C SER A 85 -6.10 -4.99 6.15
N ALA A 86 -7.43 -4.90 6.19
CA ALA A 86 -8.27 -5.57 7.20
C ALA A 86 -8.95 -6.84 6.66
N SER A 87 -9.39 -6.85 5.39
CA SER A 87 -10.10 -7.99 4.82
C SER A 87 -9.23 -9.25 4.75
N VAL A 88 -7.93 -9.10 4.48
CA VAL A 88 -6.99 -10.24 4.46
C VAL A 88 -6.89 -10.95 5.81
N VAL A 89 -7.11 -10.24 6.91
CA VAL A 89 -7.18 -10.82 8.27
C VAL A 89 -8.41 -11.73 8.39
N CYS A 90 -9.55 -11.26 7.88
CA CYS A 90 -10.79 -12.05 7.84
C CYS A 90 -10.64 -13.27 6.90
N HIS A 91 -9.96 -13.11 5.75
CA HIS A 91 -9.74 -14.19 4.79
C HIS A 91 -8.97 -15.38 5.39
N VAL A 92 -8.01 -15.11 6.27
CA VAL A 92 -7.25 -16.18 6.95
C VAL A 92 -7.92 -16.70 8.21
N GLY A 93 -9.07 -16.11 8.60
CA GLY A 93 -9.84 -16.51 9.78
C GLY A 93 -9.27 -16.01 11.11
N ALA A 94 -8.30 -15.10 11.08
CA ALA A 94 -7.77 -14.46 12.27
C ALA A 94 -8.71 -13.37 12.80
N LYS A 95 -8.56 -13.00 14.07
CA LYS A 95 -9.31 -11.89 14.67
C LYS A 95 -8.69 -10.56 14.26
N LEU A 96 -9.50 -9.72 13.62
CA LEU A 96 -9.13 -8.34 13.28
C LEU A 96 -9.19 -7.47 14.55
N VAL A 97 -8.12 -6.71 14.80
CA VAL A 97 -8.04 -5.67 15.83
C VAL A 97 -7.77 -4.34 15.14
N LEU A 98 -8.69 -3.39 15.28
CA LEU A 98 -8.55 -2.05 14.71
C LEU A 98 -8.05 -1.07 15.77
N ILE A 99 -7.10 -0.23 15.37
CA ILE A 99 -6.55 0.85 16.19
C ILE A 99 -6.99 2.19 15.60
N ASP A 100 -7.45 3.10 16.48
CA ASP A 100 -7.77 4.47 16.11
C ASP A 100 -6.53 5.22 15.61
N THR A 101 -6.71 6.36 14.96
CA THR A 101 -5.60 7.25 14.58
C THR A 101 -5.12 8.06 15.80
N GLN A 102 -3.95 8.67 15.66
CA GLN A 102 -3.54 9.77 16.52
C GLN A 102 -4.50 10.95 16.37
N GLU A 103 -4.48 11.88 17.32
CA GLU A 103 -5.43 13.00 17.32
C GLU A 103 -5.20 13.97 16.16
N ASP A 104 -3.94 14.18 15.79
CA ASP A 104 -3.46 15.15 14.80
C ASP A 104 -2.87 14.52 13.53
N SER A 105 -2.85 13.19 13.46
CA SER A 105 -2.29 12.43 12.34
C SER A 105 -3.23 11.35 11.83
N LEU A 106 -3.03 10.93 10.57
CA LEU A 106 -3.72 9.78 9.96
C LEU A 106 -3.07 8.44 10.31
N GLU A 107 -1.90 8.46 10.94
CA GLU A 107 -1.25 7.25 11.42
C GLU A 107 -2.00 6.65 12.62
N MET A 108 -1.83 5.33 12.82
CA MET A 108 -2.41 4.67 13.98
C MET A 108 -1.83 5.23 15.29
N ASP A 109 -2.64 5.24 16.34
CA ASP A 109 -2.22 5.63 17.69
C ASP A 109 -1.29 4.56 18.29
N TYR A 110 -0.03 4.89 18.45
CA TYR A 110 1.00 3.97 18.92
C TYR A 110 0.86 3.58 20.39
N GLU A 111 0.24 4.40 21.24
CA GLU A 111 -0.05 4.01 22.63
C GLU A 111 -1.17 2.98 22.67
N LYS A 112 -2.23 3.19 21.89
CA LYS A 112 -3.30 2.21 21.72
C LYS A 112 -2.77 0.93 21.07
N LEU A 113 -1.86 1.03 20.10
CA LEU A 113 -1.18 -0.12 19.50
C LEU A 113 -0.43 -0.95 20.54
N GLU A 114 0.40 -0.31 21.38
CA GLU A 114 1.16 -0.99 22.42
C GLU A 114 0.24 -1.74 23.39
N ASN A 115 -0.88 -1.12 23.78
CA ASN A 115 -1.85 -1.71 24.71
C ASN A 115 -2.68 -2.83 24.08
N ALA A 116 -2.84 -2.85 22.75
CA ALA A 116 -3.61 -3.86 22.04
C ALA A 116 -2.83 -5.16 21.76
N VAL A 117 -1.51 -5.17 21.92
CA VAL A 117 -0.69 -6.38 21.73
C VAL A 117 -0.95 -7.39 22.86
N THR A 118 -1.36 -8.61 22.46
CA THR A 118 -1.65 -9.73 23.35
C THR A 118 -0.80 -10.95 22.99
N GLU A 119 -0.89 -12.03 23.74
CA GLU A 119 -0.25 -13.32 23.43
C GLU A 119 -0.74 -13.94 22.11
N ARG A 120 -1.92 -13.53 21.61
CA ARG A 120 -2.48 -13.99 20.35
C ARG A 120 -2.04 -13.14 19.16
N THR A 121 -1.47 -11.95 19.39
CA THR A 121 -1.05 -11.05 18.34
C THR A 121 0.13 -11.65 17.56
N LYS A 122 -0.05 -11.87 16.26
CA LYS A 122 0.98 -12.41 15.37
C LYS A 122 1.58 -11.35 14.45
N VAL A 123 0.74 -10.45 13.94
CA VAL A 123 1.12 -9.46 12.94
C VAL A 123 0.52 -8.10 13.27
N ILE A 124 1.30 -7.05 13.03
CA ILE A 124 0.83 -5.68 12.92
C ILE A 124 0.95 -5.25 11.47
N ILE A 125 -0.11 -4.65 10.93
CA ILE A 125 -0.15 -4.11 9.56
C ILE A 125 -0.20 -2.57 9.65
N PRO A 126 0.96 -1.87 9.74
CA PRO A 126 0.99 -0.43 9.56
C PRO A 126 0.66 -0.08 8.11
N VAL A 127 0.05 1.09 7.91
CA VAL A 127 -0.38 1.55 6.59
C VAL A 127 0.35 2.84 6.23
N ASP A 128 1.19 2.80 5.19
CA ASP A 128 1.96 3.94 4.69
C ASP A 128 1.06 4.85 3.84
N LEU A 129 0.10 5.49 4.49
CA LEU A 129 -0.99 6.24 3.86
C LEU A 129 -0.47 7.45 3.05
N GLY A 130 -1.01 7.62 1.84
CA GLY A 130 -0.62 8.71 0.94
C GLY A 130 0.81 8.61 0.40
N GLY A 131 1.52 7.53 0.75
CA GLY A 131 2.91 7.30 0.40
C GLY A 131 3.90 7.80 1.45
N VAL A 132 3.42 8.27 2.60
CA VAL A 132 4.23 8.65 3.77
C VAL A 132 4.46 7.42 4.63
N PRO A 133 5.71 7.03 4.88
CA PRO A 133 6.02 5.92 5.78
C PRO A 133 5.54 6.19 7.21
N CYS A 134 5.02 5.15 7.87
CA CYS A 134 4.75 5.18 9.31
C CYS A 134 6.05 5.37 10.11
N ASP A 135 5.93 5.76 11.39
CA ASP A 135 7.05 5.77 12.33
C ASP A 135 7.46 4.32 12.69
N TYR A 136 8.30 3.74 11.83
CA TYR A 136 8.77 2.37 11.99
C TYR A 136 9.66 2.20 13.22
N ASP A 137 10.38 3.21 13.67
CA ASP A 137 11.22 3.13 14.88
C ASP A 137 10.33 2.90 16.10
N ARG A 138 9.22 3.62 16.17
CA ARG A 138 8.23 3.48 17.24
C ARG A 138 7.53 2.13 17.19
N ILE A 139 7.13 1.66 15.99
CA ILE A 139 6.51 0.35 15.79
C ILE A 139 7.46 -0.77 16.24
N PHE A 140 8.72 -0.74 15.79
CA PHE A 140 9.70 -1.74 16.16
C PHE A 140 10.04 -1.70 17.65
N SER A 141 10.09 -0.53 18.28
CA SER A 141 10.24 -0.39 19.74
C SER A 141 9.11 -1.10 20.49
N ILE A 142 7.86 -0.94 20.03
CA ILE A 142 6.69 -1.58 20.63
C ILE A 142 6.77 -3.11 20.52
N VAL A 143 7.03 -3.65 19.33
CA VAL A 143 7.07 -5.11 19.14
C VAL A 143 8.25 -5.75 19.87
N GLU A 144 9.36 -5.05 20.02
CA GLU A 144 10.51 -5.54 20.82
C GLU A 144 10.18 -5.52 22.31
N LYS A 145 9.55 -4.45 22.83
CA LYS A 145 9.10 -4.36 24.23
C LYS A 145 8.11 -5.46 24.59
N LYS A 146 7.26 -5.88 23.65
CA LYS A 146 6.21 -6.89 23.84
C LYS A 146 6.62 -8.31 23.41
N LYS A 147 7.89 -8.55 23.07
CA LYS A 147 8.34 -9.84 22.53
C LYS A 147 8.06 -11.05 23.44
N ASP A 148 8.07 -10.86 24.76
CA ASP A 148 7.84 -11.94 25.69
C ASP A 148 6.38 -12.46 25.68
N LEU A 149 5.44 -11.71 25.08
CA LEU A 149 4.06 -12.15 24.83
C LEU A 149 3.94 -13.00 23.56
N PHE A 150 4.96 -12.99 22.69
CA PHE A 150 4.87 -13.62 21.38
C PHE A 150 5.01 -15.13 21.43
N ASN A 151 4.00 -15.85 20.96
CA ASN A 151 3.97 -17.31 20.88
C ASN A 151 4.13 -17.77 19.42
N PRO A 152 5.36 -18.08 18.94
CA PRO A 152 5.59 -18.50 17.57
C PRO A 152 5.02 -19.90 17.28
N THR A 153 4.37 -20.06 16.11
CA THR A 153 3.74 -21.31 15.69
C THR A 153 4.46 -22.01 14.52
N ASN A 154 5.40 -21.32 13.86
CA ASN A 154 6.21 -21.91 12.78
C ASN A 154 7.65 -21.36 12.81
N ASP A 155 8.50 -21.87 11.93
CA ASP A 155 9.94 -21.55 11.94
C ASP A 155 10.23 -20.11 11.55
N ILE A 156 9.44 -19.49 10.66
CA ILE A 156 9.58 -18.07 10.31
C ILE A 156 9.25 -17.18 11.50
N GLN A 157 8.15 -17.46 12.19
CA GLN A 157 7.76 -16.74 13.41
C GLN A 157 8.83 -16.91 14.52
N LYS A 158 9.37 -18.14 14.70
CA LYS A 158 10.46 -18.42 15.65
C LYS A 158 11.72 -17.64 15.33
N ALA A 159 12.09 -17.58 14.04
CA ALA A 159 13.29 -16.90 13.60
C ALA A 159 13.21 -15.37 13.78
N ILE A 160 12.01 -14.79 13.63
CA ILE A 160 11.75 -13.36 13.89
C ILE A 160 11.66 -13.10 15.41
N GLY A 161 11.03 -13.98 16.18
CA GLY A 161 11.05 -13.98 17.66
C GLY A 161 10.20 -12.90 18.33
N ARG A 162 9.36 -12.18 17.59
CA ARG A 162 8.44 -11.14 18.07
C ARG A 162 7.24 -10.98 17.12
N VAL A 163 6.27 -10.16 17.50
CA VAL A 163 5.18 -9.77 16.59
C VAL A 163 5.75 -9.22 15.29
N ILE A 164 5.26 -9.73 14.17
CA ILE A 164 5.76 -9.45 12.83
C ILE A 164 5.17 -8.14 12.33
N VAL A 165 6.01 -7.28 11.75
CA VAL A 165 5.59 -6.04 11.11
C VAL A 165 5.44 -6.30 9.61
N MET A 166 4.21 -6.28 9.12
CA MET A 166 3.86 -6.45 7.71
C MET A 166 3.27 -5.15 7.15
N ALA A 167 4.09 -4.33 6.50
CA ALA A 167 3.64 -3.06 5.98
C ALA A 167 2.60 -3.22 4.85
N ASP A 168 1.47 -2.53 4.99
CA ASP A 168 0.65 -2.16 3.84
C ASP A 168 1.28 -0.92 3.19
N ALA A 169 2.22 -1.17 2.30
CA ALA A 169 2.97 -0.17 1.55
C ALA A 169 2.33 0.10 0.16
N ALA A 170 1.02 -0.15 0.02
CA ALA A 170 0.30 0.02 -1.25
C ALA A 170 0.46 1.42 -1.87
N HIS A 171 0.77 2.43 -1.05
CA HIS A 171 1.02 3.80 -1.48
C HIS A 171 2.50 4.18 -1.48
N ALA A 172 3.40 3.37 -0.93
CA ALA A 172 4.75 3.78 -0.57
C ALA A 172 5.86 3.18 -1.45
N PHE A 173 5.54 2.63 -2.64
CA PHE A 173 6.58 2.16 -3.55
C PHE A 173 7.48 3.33 -3.94
N GLY A 174 8.80 3.19 -3.74
CA GLY A 174 9.79 4.24 -3.93
C GLY A 174 9.96 5.25 -2.78
N ALA A 175 9.18 5.14 -1.70
CA ALA A 175 9.40 5.92 -0.48
C ALA A 175 10.61 5.42 0.32
N THR A 176 11.16 6.28 1.18
CA THR A 176 12.30 5.94 2.06
C THR A 176 12.04 6.35 3.50
N TRP A 177 12.60 5.58 4.44
CA TRP A 177 12.69 5.84 5.88
C TRP A 177 14.16 5.78 6.29
N HIS A 178 14.69 6.85 6.92
CA HIS A 178 16.14 7.01 7.22
C HIS A 178 17.03 6.65 6.02
N ASN A 179 16.68 7.16 4.83
CA ASN A 179 17.36 6.91 3.55
C ASN A 179 17.39 5.44 3.09
N LYS A 180 16.59 4.55 3.70
CA LYS A 180 16.43 3.17 3.24
C LYS A 180 15.07 3.02 2.54
N PRO A 181 15.00 2.27 1.43
CA PRO A 181 13.73 2.00 0.76
C PRO A 181 12.71 1.32 1.69
N VAL A 182 11.45 1.75 1.66
CA VAL A 182 10.36 1.20 2.50
C VAL A 182 10.25 -0.32 2.37
N GLY A 183 10.50 -0.88 1.18
CA GLY A 183 10.51 -2.33 0.98
C GLY A 183 11.53 -3.11 1.79
N SER A 184 12.50 -2.45 2.45
CA SER A 184 13.52 -3.06 3.32
C SER A 184 13.35 -2.75 4.80
N ILE A 185 12.28 -2.05 5.21
CA ILE A 185 12.10 -1.58 6.60
C ILE A 185 11.28 -2.53 7.44
N ALA A 186 10.06 -2.86 7.02
CA ALA A 186 9.21 -3.85 7.70
C ALA A 186 9.77 -5.28 7.51
N ASP A 187 9.30 -6.24 8.27
CA ASP A 187 9.68 -7.64 8.05
C ASP A 187 9.20 -8.12 6.68
N PHE A 188 7.98 -7.71 6.32
CA PHE A 188 7.39 -7.87 4.98
C PHE A 188 6.75 -6.55 4.55
N SER A 189 6.88 -6.18 3.27
CA SER A 189 6.23 -4.99 2.69
C SER A 189 5.42 -5.40 1.46
N ASN A 190 4.15 -4.98 1.43
CA ASN A 190 3.21 -5.34 0.37
C ASN A 190 2.83 -4.10 -0.44
N PHE A 191 3.19 -4.07 -1.72
CA PHE A 191 2.97 -2.97 -2.66
C PHE A 191 1.79 -3.24 -3.59
N SER A 192 1.07 -2.19 -3.95
CA SER A 192 0.01 -2.23 -4.96
C SER A 192 0.48 -1.61 -6.27
N PHE A 193 0.20 -2.30 -7.35
CA PHE A 193 0.42 -1.83 -8.72
C PHE A 193 -0.90 -1.70 -9.50
N HIS A 194 -2.00 -1.45 -8.76
CA HIS A 194 -3.30 -1.13 -9.34
C HIS A 194 -3.22 0.14 -10.20
N ALA A 195 -4.14 0.28 -11.17
CA ALA A 195 -4.15 1.35 -12.18
C ALA A 195 -4.04 2.78 -11.63
N VAL A 196 -4.54 3.05 -10.42
CA VAL A 196 -4.50 4.38 -9.79
C VAL A 196 -3.22 4.65 -9.01
N LYS A 197 -2.30 3.68 -8.90
CA LYS A 197 -1.05 3.85 -8.13
C LYS A 197 0.02 4.59 -8.92
N ASN A 198 1.03 5.08 -8.20
CA ASN A 198 2.16 5.79 -8.81
C ASN A 198 2.91 4.96 -9.84
N PHE A 199 3.06 3.68 -9.52
CA PHE A 199 3.59 2.62 -10.36
C PHE A 199 2.47 1.63 -10.64
N THR A 200 2.23 1.29 -11.89
CA THR A 200 1.12 0.42 -12.24
C THR A 200 1.50 -0.72 -13.18
N THR A 201 0.81 -1.84 -13.00
CA THR A 201 0.76 -2.96 -13.95
C THR A 201 -0.68 -3.22 -14.42
N ALA A 202 -1.57 -2.20 -14.38
CA ALA A 202 -3.03 -2.27 -14.46
C ALA A 202 -3.63 -2.93 -13.22
N GLU A 203 -3.44 -4.21 -13.04
CA GLU A 203 -3.63 -4.96 -11.81
C GLU A 203 -2.33 -5.65 -11.44
N GLY A 204 -1.94 -5.60 -10.16
CA GLY A 204 -0.74 -6.24 -9.66
C GLY A 204 -0.37 -5.81 -8.27
N GLY A 205 0.66 -6.46 -7.76
CA GLY A 205 1.31 -6.12 -6.50
C GLY A 205 2.62 -6.86 -6.37
N ALA A 206 3.40 -6.46 -5.37
CA ALA A 206 4.64 -7.15 -5.01
C ALA A 206 4.76 -7.26 -3.51
N VAL A 207 5.44 -8.30 -3.05
CA VAL A 207 5.91 -8.43 -1.68
C VAL A 207 7.42 -8.49 -1.66
N THR A 208 8.01 -7.75 -0.73
CA THR A 208 9.42 -7.80 -0.37
C THR A 208 9.57 -8.16 1.10
N TRP A 209 10.73 -8.65 1.50
CA TRP A 209 11.00 -9.01 2.89
C TRP A 209 12.47 -8.82 3.25
N LYS A 210 12.73 -8.58 4.53
CA LYS A 210 14.10 -8.59 5.08
C LYS A 210 14.66 -10.00 5.16
N ASP A 211 15.98 -10.12 5.11
CA ASP A 211 16.63 -11.38 5.43
C ASP A 211 16.27 -11.83 6.85
N ILE A 212 15.76 -13.05 6.96
CA ILE A 212 15.37 -13.66 8.22
C ILE A 212 16.48 -14.64 8.63
N LYS A 213 17.09 -14.40 9.79
CA LYS A 213 18.21 -15.21 10.26
C LYS A 213 17.85 -16.71 10.29
N GLY A 214 18.63 -17.51 9.58
CA GLY A 214 18.44 -18.97 9.51
C GLY A 214 17.36 -19.44 8.52
N ILE A 215 16.72 -18.53 7.77
CA ILE A 215 15.77 -18.86 6.71
C ILE A 215 16.33 -18.39 5.38
N ASP A 216 16.49 -19.30 4.43
CA ASP A 216 16.92 -18.94 3.08
C ASP A 216 15.80 -18.20 2.33
N ASN A 217 16.16 -17.10 1.67
CA ASN A 217 15.22 -16.32 0.84
C ASN A 217 14.59 -17.15 -0.28
N GLU A 218 15.29 -18.14 -0.82
CA GLU A 218 14.74 -19.05 -1.82
C GLU A 218 13.62 -19.94 -1.26
N VAL A 219 13.68 -20.30 0.01
CA VAL A 219 12.61 -21.06 0.69
C VAL A 219 11.34 -20.19 0.79
N ILE A 220 11.49 -18.92 1.18
CA ILE A 220 10.37 -17.97 1.26
C ILE A 220 9.79 -17.74 -0.13
N TYR A 221 10.65 -17.44 -1.12
CA TYR A 221 10.26 -17.24 -2.50
C TYR A 221 9.47 -18.43 -3.07
N LYS A 222 9.97 -19.64 -2.89
CA LYS A 222 9.30 -20.87 -3.33
C LYS A 222 7.96 -21.08 -2.64
N LYS A 223 7.82 -20.74 -1.36
CA LYS A 223 6.54 -20.81 -0.65
C LYS A 223 5.50 -19.86 -1.25
N TYR A 224 5.89 -18.62 -1.61
CA TYR A 224 4.98 -17.71 -2.33
C TYR A 224 4.58 -18.26 -3.71
N GLN A 225 5.51 -18.84 -4.45
CA GLN A 225 5.21 -19.48 -5.74
C GLN A 225 4.20 -20.62 -5.57
N LEU A 226 4.39 -21.49 -4.60
CA LEU A 226 3.48 -22.58 -4.28
C LEU A 226 2.09 -22.05 -3.91
N LEU A 227 2.02 -21.09 -2.98
CA LEU A 227 0.77 -20.48 -2.53
C LEU A 227 0.01 -19.82 -3.68
N SER A 228 0.71 -19.14 -4.59
CA SER A 228 0.10 -18.38 -5.68
C SER A 228 -0.19 -19.18 -6.94
N LEU A 229 0.25 -20.42 -7.03
CA LEU A 229 0.16 -21.25 -8.24
C LEU A 229 -0.37 -22.67 -7.93
N HIS A 230 -1.52 -22.78 -7.23
CA HIS A 230 -2.20 -24.04 -6.91
C HIS A 230 -1.35 -25.06 -6.12
N GLY A 231 -0.26 -24.67 -5.47
CA GLY A 231 0.64 -25.62 -4.84
C GLY A 231 1.50 -26.42 -5.83
N GLN A 232 1.61 -25.98 -7.06
CA GLN A 232 2.33 -26.68 -8.12
C GLN A 232 3.83 -26.59 -7.92
N SER A 233 4.53 -27.73 -7.86
CA SER A 233 5.98 -27.83 -7.57
C SER A 233 6.87 -27.26 -8.68
N LYS A 234 6.35 -27.12 -9.92
CA LYS A 234 7.05 -26.52 -11.06
C LYS A 234 6.14 -25.48 -11.74
N ASP A 235 6.67 -24.29 -12.00
CA ASP A 235 6.00 -23.28 -12.81
C ASP A 235 6.07 -23.59 -14.31
N ALA A 236 5.41 -22.77 -15.15
CA ALA A 236 5.38 -22.99 -16.58
C ALA A 236 6.78 -22.92 -17.22
N LEU A 237 7.67 -22.07 -16.70
CA LEU A 237 9.04 -21.93 -17.21
C LEU A 237 9.88 -23.19 -16.91
N ALA A 238 9.78 -23.72 -15.71
CA ALA A 238 10.47 -24.96 -15.33
C ALA A 238 10.01 -26.20 -16.13
N LYS A 239 8.74 -26.19 -16.60
CA LYS A 239 8.19 -27.28 -17.41
C LYS A 239 8.67 -27.30 -18.87
N THR A 240 9.33 -26.26 -19.36
CA THR A 240 9.89 -26.23 -20.73
C THR A 240 11.15 -27.07 -20.89
N GLN A 241 11.77 -27.53 -19.81
CA GLN A 241 12.93 -28.42 -19.89
C GLN A 241 12.51 -29.80 -20.39
N LEU A 242 13.35 -30.40 -21.23
CA LEU A 242 13.11 -31.74 -21.78
C LEU A 242 12.90 -32.78 -20.65
N GLY A 243 11.79 -33.48 -20.68
CA GLY A 243 11.41 -34.47 -19.66
C GLY A 243 10.82 -33.91 -18.38
N ALA A 244 10.56 -32.60 -18.28
CA ALA A 244 10.07 -31.93 -17.05
C ALA A 244 8.53 -31.90 -16.93
N TRP A 245 7.80 -32.84 -17.60
CA TRP A 245 6.34 -32.91 -17.57
C TRP A 245 5.77 -33.28 -16.19
N GLU A 246 6.53 -34.06 -15.41
CA GLU A 246 6.10 -34.53 -14.09
C GLU A 246 6.20 -33.38 -13.05
N TYR A 247 5.13 -33.15 -12.35
CA TYR A 247 5.03 -32.18 -11.25
C TYR A 247 4.09 -32.71 -10.17
N ASP A 248 4.16 -32.14 -8.97
CA ASP A 248 3.29 -32.48 -7.85
C ASP A 248 2.48 -31.26 -7.44
N ILE A 249 1.30 -31.49 -6.85
CA ILE A 249 0.47 -30.50 -6.15
C ILE A 249 0.64 -30.76 -4.66
N VAL A 250 1.53 -30.00 -4.01
CA VAL A 250 1.88 -30.20 -2.61
C VAL A 250 0.85 -29.60 -1.64
N GLY A 251 -0.16 -28.89 -2.16
CA GLY A 251 -1.26 -28.35 -1.39
C GLY A 251 -2.32 -27.70 -2.29
N PRO A 252 -3.62 -27.73 -1.90
CA PRO A 252 -4.72 -27.16 -2.69
C PRO A 252 -4.80 -25.64 -2.45
N TRP A 253 -3.81 -24.90 -2.94
CA TRP A 253 -3.69 -23.45 -2.68
C TRP A 253 -4.23 -22.59 -3.82
N TYR A 254 -3.85 -21.33 -3.89
CA TYR A 254 -4.50 -20.26 -4.63
C TYR A 254 -3.95 -20.10 -6.05
N LYS A 255 -4.64 -19.29 -6.85
CA LYS A 255 -4.22 -18.87 -8.18
C LYS A 255 -4.24 -17.34 -8.23
N CYS A 256 -3.11 -16.70 -7.91
CA CYS A 256 -2.96 -15.26 -7.86
C CYS A 256 -1.59 -14.75 -8.35
N ASN A 257 -0.94 -15.53 -9.22
CA ASN A 257 0.32 -15.16 -9.85
C ASN A 257 0.18 -13.97 -10.80
N MET A 258 1.24 -13.19 -10.96
CA MET A 258 1.34 -12.18 -12.01
C MET A 258 1.62 -12.82 -13.39
N THR A 259 1.17 -12.17 -14.45
CA THR A 259 1.41 -12.60 -15.84
C THR A 259 2.44 -11.71 -16.52
N ASP A 260 3.14 -12.23 -17.55
CA ASP A 260 4.14 -11.43 -18.29
C ASP A 260 3.53 -10.26 -19.06
N VAL A 261 2.26 -10.36 -19.43
CA VAL A 261 1.54 -9.24 -20.08
C VAL A 261 1.52 -8.02 -19.19
N VAL A 262 1.13 -8.16 -17.91
CA VAL A 262 1.07 -7.05 -16.97
C VAL A 262 2.45 -6.71 -16.39
N ALA A 263 3.35 -7.69 -16.27
CA ALA A 263 4.75 -7.45 -15.89
C ALA A 263 5.47 -6.57 -16.92
N GLY A 264 5.14 -6.71 -18.21
CA GLY A 264 5.64 -5.83 -19.27
C GLY A 264 5.31 -4.36 -19.01
N ILE A 265 4.08 -4.06 -18.58
CA ILE A 265 3.70 -2.69 -18.17
C ILE A 265 4.64 -2.21 -17.06
N GLY A 266 4.84 -3.04 -16.01
CA GLY A 266 5.71 -2.71 -14.88
C GLY A 266 7.15 -2.43 -15.29
N LEU A 267 7.72 -3.21 -16.21
CA LEU A 267 9.09 -3.00 -16.69
C LEU A 267 9.25 -1.64 -17.41
N ALA A 268 8.25 -1.23 -18.20
CA ALA A 268 8.26 0.10 -18.81
C ALA A 268 8.13 1.21 -17.77
N GLN A 269 7.21 1.05 -16.80
CA GLN A 269 7.07 1.98 -15.67
C GLN A 269 8.39 2.13 -14.89
N MET A 270 9.08 1.02 -14.59
CA MET A 270 10.31 1.02 -13.80
C MET A 270 11.39 1.91 -14.39
N ARG A 271 11.56 1.89 -15.71
CA ARG A 271 12.57 2.71 -16.42
C ARG A 271 12.40 4.22 -16.22
N ARG A 272 11.19 4.70 -16.02
CA ARG A 272 10.86 6.13 -15.87
C ARG A 272 10.35 6.51 -14.46
N TYR A 273 10.27 5.53 -13.56
CA TYR A 273 9.64 5.70 -12.24
C TYR A 273 10.28 6.82 -11.40
N LYS A 274 11.60 6.95 -11.44
CA LYS A 274 12.30 8.01 -10.71
C LYS A 274 11.81 9.41 -11.12
N GLY A 275 11.69 9.69 -12.42
CA GLY A 275 11.16 10.97 -12.92
C GLY A 275 9.69 11.18 -12.54
N MET A 276 8.90 10.10 -12.46
CA MET A 276 7.51 10.18 -11.99
C MET A 276 7.43 10.58 -10.51
N LEU A 277 8.30 10.08 -9.66
CA LEU A 277 8.38 10.47 -8.24
C LEU A 277 8.84 11.94 -8.10
N GLU A 278 9.81 12.37 -8.89
CA GLU A 278 10.29 13.75 -8.90
C GLU A 278 9.16 14.73 -9.29
N ARG A 279 8.40 14.42 -10.35
CA ARG A 279 7.25 15.24 -10.77
C ARG A 279 6.18 15.35 -9.69
N ARG A 280 5.85 14.27 -9.01
CA ARG A 280 4.90 14.28 -7.88
C ARG A 280 5.41 15.16 -6.73
N LYS A 281 6.69 15.11 -6.45
CA LYS A 281 7.33 15.97 -5.44
C LYS A 281 7.18 17.45 -5.78
N GLU A 282 7.43 17.84 -7.03
CA GLU A 282 7.25 19.22 -7.51
C GLU A 282 5.83 19.72 -7.29
N ILE A 283 4.83 18.91 -7.67
CA ILE A 283 3.41 19.27 -7.49
C ILE A 283 3.06 19.41 -6.00
N ILE A 284 3.50 18.48 -5.16
CA ILE A 284 3.29 18.54 -3.70
C ILE A 284 3.89 19.82 -3.12
N GLN A 285 5.09 20.21 -3.53
CA GLN A 285 5.74 21.43 -3.05
C GLN A 285 4.95 22.69 -3.45
N LYS A 286 4.37 22.73 -4.65
CA LYS A 286 3.48 23.83 -5.07
C LYS A 286 2.21 23.87 -4.21
N TYR A 287 1.58 22.75 -3.97
CA TYR A 287 0.41 22.63 -3.12
C TYR A 287 0.70 23.06 -1.67
N ASP A 288 1.81 22.58 -1.10
CA ASP A 288 2.25 22.94 0.25
C ASP A 288 2.46 24.45 0.40
N ALA A 289 3.10 25.07 -0.59
CA ALA A 289 3.33 26.51 -0.59
C ALA A 289 2.04 27.34 -0.64
N ALA A 290 0.99 26.80 -1.29
CA ALA A 290 -0.30 27.45 -1.40
C ALA A 290 -1.21 27.22 -0.18
N PHE A 291 -1.26 26.00 0.37
CA PHE A 291 -2.30 25.62 1.33
C PHE A 291 -1.86 25.68 2.80
N LYS A 292 -0.60 25.42 3.13
CA LYS A 292 -0.09 25.53 4.50
C LYS A 292 -0.26 26.93 5.10
N PRO A 293 -0.01 28.04 4.35
CA PRO A 293 -0.26 29.39 4.85
C PRO A 293 -1.72 29.70 5.17
N LEU A 294 -2.66 28.94 4.60
CA LEU A 294 -4.09 29.05 4.88
C LEU A 294 -4.55 28.24 6.11
N GLY A 295 -3.60 27.58 6.79
CA GLY A 295 -3.90 26.72 7.94
C GLY A 295 -4.46 25.34 7.56
N VAL A 296 -4.40 24.94 6.29
CA VAL A 296 -4.80 23.60 5.85
C VAL A 296 -3.75 22.60 6.32
N GLU A 297 -4.18 21.60 7.06
CA GLU A 297 -3.33 20.48 7.50
C GLU A 297 -3.10 19.53 6.32
N VAL A 298 -1.85 19.12 6.10
CA VAL A 298 -1.45 18.21 5.02
C VAL A 298 -0.53 17.13 5.55
N LEU A 299 -0.28 16.07 4.79
CA LEU A 299 0.73 15.10 5.13
C LEU A 299 2.12 15.72 5.00
N ASN A 300 3.02 15.39 5.94
CA ASN A 300 4.43 15.77 5.84
C ASN A 300 5.16 14.81 4.90
N HIS A 301 5.08 15.06 3.59
CA HIS A 301 5.63 14.17 2.58
C HIS A 301 7.16 14.06 2.62
N TYR A 302 7.86 15.11 3.01
CA TYR A 302 9.32 15.16 2.94
C TYR A 302 9.87 15.79 4.22
N THR A 303 10.62 14.98 4.97
CA THR A 303 11.29 15.39 6.22
C THR A 303 12.74 14.91 6.17
N ASP A 304 13.50 15.17 7.22
CA ASP A 304 14.85 14.62 7.38
C ASP A 304 14.85 13.11 7.61
N GLU A 305 13.74 12.55 8.11
CA GLU A 305 13.61 11.13 8.44
C GLU A 305 13.08 10.32 7.26
N HIS A 306 12.15 10.88 6.46
CA HIS A 306 11.51 10.15 5.37
C HIS A 306 11.32 10.99 4.11
N GLN A 307 11.24 10.26 2.98
CA GLN A 307 10.80 10.78 1.71
C GLN A 307 9.61 9.95 1.23
N SER A 308 8.48 10.62 1.03
CA SER A 308 7.24 10.00 0.53
C SER A 308 7.36 9.63 -0.95
N SER A 309 6.60 8.64 -1.37
CA SER A 309 6.34 8.38 -2.80
C SER A 309 5.41 9.44 -3.44
N GLY A 310 4.76 10.27 -2.63
CA GLY A 310 3.82 11.29 -3.12
C GLY A 310 2.57 10.70 -3.78
N HIS A 311 1.97 9.66 -3.18
CA HIS A 311 0.82 9.00 -3.83
C HIS A 311 -0.47 9.82 -3.76
N LEU A 312 -0.83 10.34 -2.60
CA LEU A 312 -2.03 11.15 -2.40
C LEU A 312 -1.65 12.51 -1.79
N TYR A 313 -2.31 13.55 -2.24
CA TYR A 313 -2.25 14.84 -1.56
C TYR A 313 -3.52 15.04 -0.74
N ILE A 314 -3.44 14.66 0.52
CA ILE A 314 -4.53 14.69 1.50
C ILE A 314 -4.50 16.03 2.23
N THR A 315 -5.61 16.76 2.16
CA THR A 315 -5.83 18.01 2.91
C THR A 315 -6.86 17.77 4.00
N ARG A 316 -6.69 18.45 5.13
CA ARG A 316 -7.66 18.48 6.23
C ARG A 316 -7.87 19.92 6.62
N ILE A 317 -9.10 20.40 6.48
CA ILE A 317 -9.45 21.81 6.77
C ILE A 317 -9.92 21.87 8.23
N PRO A 318 -9.21 22.59 9.12
CA PRO A 318 -9.61 22.70 10.53
C PRO A 318 -10.98 23.34 10.68
N ASN A 319 -11.73 22.88 11.69
CA ASN A 319 -12.99 23.48 12.15
C ASN A 319 -14.16 23.50 11.14
N ILE A 320 -14.08 22.71 10.06
CA ILE A 320 -15.23 22.53 9.17
C ILE A 320 -16.10 21.35 9.61
N THR A 321 -17.37 21.39 9.27
CA THR A 321 -18.28 20.26 9.43
C THR A 321 -18.21 19.31 8.24
N LEU A 322 -18.75 18.09 8.41
CA LEU A 322 -18.88 17.14 7.31
C LEU A 322 -19.68 17.68 6.14
N GLU A 323 -20.73 18.47 6.42
CA GLU A 323 -21.55 19.13 5.40
C GLU A 323 -20.75 20.16 4.61
N GLN A 324 -19.98 21.01 5.30
CA GLN A 324 -19.09 21.99 4.65
C GLN A 324 -18.02 21.30 3.80
N ARG A 325 -17.41 20.21 4.30
CA ARG A 325 -16.47 19.40 3.52
C ARG A 325 -17.12 18.86 2.24
N ASN A 326 -18.32 18.30 2.34
CA ASN A 326 -19.06 17.80 1.18
C ASN A 326 -19.43 18.92 0.20
N GLU A 327 -19.77 20.11 0.69
CA GLU A 327 -20.03 21.29 -0.14
C GLU A 327 -18.76 21.70 -0.93
N ILE A 328 -17.59 21.68 -0.30
CA ILE A 328 -16.31 21.96 -0.98
C ILE A 328 -16.09 20.96 -2.13
N ILE A 329 -16.30 19.66 -1.90
CA ILE A 329 -16.19 18.63 -2.94
C ILE A 329 -17.12 18.93 -4.13
N ILE A 330 -18.37 19.29 -3.87
CA ILE A 330 -19.35 19.64 -4.91
C ILE A 330 -18.88 20.88 -5.69
N LYS A 331 -18.46 21.93 -4.98
CA LYS A 331 -17.97 23.16 -5.63
C LYS A 331 -16.72 22.94 -6.48
N MET A 332 -15.81 22.06 -6.04
CA MET A 332 -14.65 21.67 -6.86
C MET A 332 -15.07 20.92 -8.12
N ALA A 333 -16.03 20.00 -8.00
CA ALA A 333 -16.57 19.28 -9.16
C ALA A 333 -17.27 20.23 -10.16
N GLU A 334 -17.97 21.28 -9.69
CA GLU A 334 -18.55 22.33 -10.53
C GLU A 334 -17.51 23.13 -11.31
N GLN A 335 -16.25 23.17 -10.82
CA GLN A 335 -15.11 23.75 -11.54
C GLN A 335 -14.38 22.73 -12.44
N GLY A 336 -14.92 21.51 -12.59
CA GLY A 336 -14.31 20.45 -13.39
C GLY A 336 -13.11 19.78 -12.71
N ILE A 337 -12.95 19.92 -11.39
CA ILE A 337 -11.84 19.33 -10.61
C ILE A 337 -12.39 18.16 -9.80
N ALA A 338 -11.99 16.95 -10.14
CA ALA A 338 -12.36 15.75 -9.39
C ALA A 338 -11.54 15.63 -8.10
N THR A 339 -12.22 15.56 -6.95
CA THR A 339 -11.61 15.31 -5.63
C THR A 339 -12.11 13.98 -5.07
N ASN A 340 -11.48 13.47 -4.00
CA ASN A 340 -11.86 12.22 -3.38
C ASN A 340 -11.70 12.30 -1.85
N VAL A 341 -11.98 11.19 -1.15
CA VAL A 341 -11.79 11.05 0.30
C VAL A 341 -11.03 9.75 0.58
N HIS A 342 -9.89 9.85 1.25
CA HIS A 342 -9.02 8.74 1.64
C HIS A 342 -8.68 8.79 3.14
N TYR A 343 -9.47 8.10 3.98
CA TYR A 343 -10.57 7.18 3.68
C TYR A 343 -11.77 7.43 4.59
N LYS A 344 -12.93 6.90 4.20
CA LYS A 344 -14.00 6.70 5.18
C LYS A 344 -13.57 5.55 6.11
N PRO A 345 -13.50 5.77 7.44
CA PRO A 345 -13.03 4.75 8.40
C PRO A 345 -13.76 3.42 8.28
N LEU A 346 -13.03 2.31 8.42
CA LEU A 346 -13.59 0.96 8.30
C LEU A 346 -14.80 0.72 9.21
N PRO A 347 -14.82 1.17 10.50
CA PRO A 347 -16.00 1.01 11.37
C PRO A 347 -17.27 1.68 10.86
N MET A 348 -17.17 2.59 9.90
CA MET A 348 -18.34 3.20 9.23
C MET A 348 -18.88 2.37 8.05
N MET A 349 -18.15 1.37 7.60
CA MET A 349 -18.52 0.50 6.47
C MET A 349 -19.37 -0.66 6.94
N THR A 350 -20.36 -1.07 6.11
CA THR A 350 -21.34 -2.12 6.47
C THR A 350 -20.68 -3.43 6.90
N ALA A 351 -19.64 -3.88 6.17
CA ALA A 351 -18.96 -5.13 6.48
C ALA A 351 -18.36 -5.13 7.89
N TYR A 352 -17.73 -4.03 8.29
CA TYR A 352 -17.06 -3.91 9.59
C TYR A 352 -18.05 -3.65 10.75
N LYS A 353 -19.15 -2.94 10.49
CA LYS A 353 -20.28 -2.87 11.43
C LYS A 353 -20.85 -4.26 11.74
N ASN A 354 -20.98 -5.09 10.71
CA ASN A 354 -21.45 -6.47 10.89
C ASN A 354 -20.46 -7.36 11.66
N LEU A 355 -19.17 -6.98 11.71
CA LEU A 355 -18.16 -7.61 12.55
C LEU A 355 -18.15 -7.05 13.99
N GLY A 356 -19.04 -6.09 14.31
CA GLY A 356 -19.19 -5.53 15.65
C GLY A 356 -18.39 -4.25 15.92
N PHE A 357 -17.76 -3.64 14.92
CA PHE A 357 -17.05 -2.36 15.08
C PHE A 357 -18.04 -1.18 15.05
N ASP A 358 -17.87 -0.24 15.99
CA ASP A 358 -18.61 1.03 16.02
C ASP A 358 -17.62 2.20 15.88
N ILE A 359 -17.93 3.17 15.02
CA ILE A 359 -17.10 4.37 14.82
C ILE A 359 -16.93 5.20 16.11
N LYS A 360 -17.83 5.09 17.06
CA LYS A 360 -17.73 5.76 18.38
C LYS A 360 -16.49 5.37 19.16
N ASP A 361 -15.95 4.15 18.91
CA ASP A 361 -14.72 3.66 19.53
C ASP A 361 -13.45 4.21 18.86
N TYR A 362 -13.62 4.93 17.73
CA TYR A 362 -12.54 5.49 16.88
C TYR A 362 -12.75 6.98 16.63
N PRO A 363 -12.85 7.82 17.69
CA PRO A 363 -13.21 9.22 17.57
C PRO A 363 -12.21 10.05 16.74
N ASN A 364 -10.92 9.70 16.80
CA ASN A 364 -9.90 10.42 16.03
C ASN A 364 -10.02 10.12 14.54
N ALA A 365 -10.20 8.84 14.17
CA ALA A 365 -10.44 8.45 12.77
C ALA A 365 -11.67 9.16 12.18
N TYR A 366 -12.74 9.34 12.99
CA TYR A 366 -13.91 10.10 12.55
C TYR A 366 -13.58 11.59 12.33
N LYS A 367 -12.90 12.23 13.31
CA LYS A 367 -12.47 13.64 13.19
C LYS A 367 -11.57 13.89 11.98
N GLN A 368 -10.70 12.94 11.63
CA GLN A 368 -9.88 13.06 10.42
C GLN A 368 -10.75 12.97 9.15
N PHE A 369 -11.67 12.00 9.11
CA PHE A 369 -12.56 11.78 7.97
C PHE A 369 -13.48 12.97 7.67
N GLU A 370 -14.07 13.58 8.70
CA GLU A 370 -15.06 14.64 8.50
C GLU A 370 -14.50 15.90 7.82
N LYS A 371 -13.18 16.16 7.95
CA LYS A 371 -12.49 17.34 7.42
C LYS A 371 -11.57 17.07 6.24
N GLU A 372 -11.49 15.80 5.78
CA GLU A 372 -10.51 15.37 4.78
C GLU A 372 -11.03 15.52 3.35
N ILE A 373 -10.17 16.08 2.47
CA ILE A 373 -10.36 16.12 1.02
C ILE A 373 -9.02 15.78 0.36
N THR A 374 -9.03 14.81 -0.55
CA THR A 374 -7.86 14.47 -1.36
C THR A 374 -7.93 15.19 -2.71
N LEU A 375 -6.91 15.96 -3.05
CA LEU A 375 -6.79 16.69 -4.30
C LEU A 375 -6.13 15.82 -5.40
N PRO A 376 -6.38 16.15 -6.69
CA PRO A 376 -5.72 15.49 -7.81
C PRO A 376 -4.20 15.56 -7.69
N LEU A 377 -3.54 14.41 -7.86
CA LEU A 377 -2.08 14.31 -7.88
C LEU A 377 -1.65 13.16 -8.81
N TYR A 378 -1.18 13.50 -10.01
CA TYR A 378 -0.65 12.54 -10.98
C TYR A 378 0.39 13.20 -11.88
N THR A 379 1.25 12.41 -12.49
CA THR A 379 2.44 12.89 -13.21
C THR A 379 2.16 13.72 -14.46
N LYS A 380 0.99 13.49 -15.08
CA LYS A 380 0.56 14.22 -16.30
C LYS A 380 -0.09 15.57 -16.03
N LEU A 381 -0.30 15.97 -14.76
CA LEU A 381 -0.75 17.32 -14.44
C LEU A 381 0.23 18.35 -14.98
N THR A 382 -0.26 19.27 -15.82
CA THR A 382 0.53 20.43 -16.25
C THR A 382 0.62 21.46 -15.13
N ASP A 383 1.58 22.37 -15.21
CA ASP A 383 1.72 23.44 -14.22
C ASP A 383 0.49 24.35 -14.21
N GLU A 384 -0.12 24.61 -15.38
CA GLU A 384 -1.34 25.38 -15.50
C GLU A 384 -2.54 24.70 -14.83
N GLU A 385 -2.64 23.35 -14.93
CA GLU A 385 -3.66 22.58 -14.23
C GLU A 385 -3.46 22.61 -12.71
N VAL A 386 -2.20 22.51 -12.26
CA VAL A 386 -1.85 22.63 -10.83
C VAL A 386 -2.23 24.01 -10.29
N ASP A 387 -1.89 25.08 -11.00
CA ASP A 387 -2.23 26.45 -10.63
C ASP A 387 -3.76 26.66 -10.62
N TYR A 388 -4.48 26.08 -11.57
CA TYR A 388 -5.95 26.10 -11.63
C TYR A 388 -6.58 25.39 -10.43
N ILE A 389 -6.04 24.23 -10.01
CA ILE A 389 -6.51 23.53 -8.80
C ILE A 389 -6.27 24.39 -7.57
N ILE A 390 -5.09 24.99 -7.44
CA ILE A 390 -4.73 25.85 -6.30
C ILE A 390 -5.69 27.03 -6.20
N GLU A 391 -5.88 27.79 -7.27
CA GLU A 391 -6.76 28.97 -7.29
C GLU A 391 -8.18 28.61 -6.88
N ASN A 392 -8.76 27.56 -7.50
CA ASN A 392 -10.15 27.18 -7.23
C ASN A 392 -10.31 26.65 -5.80
N TYR A 393 -9.38 25.83 -5.31
CA TYR A 393 -9.46 25.29 -3.95
C TYR A 393 -9.34 26.38 -2.89
N CYS A 394 -8.43 27.33 -3.02
CA CYS A 394 -8.33 28.51 -2.15
C CYS A 394 -9.64 29.34 -2.16
N ASN A 395 -10.20 29.62 -3.34
CA ASN A 395 -11.43 30.38 -3.48
C ASN A 395 -12.63 29.68 -2.82
N VAL A 396 -12.72 28.35 -2.95
CA VAL A 396 -13.81 27.56 -2.37
C VAL A 396 -13.69 27.50 -0.85
N ILE A 397 -12.50 27.27 -0.31
CA ILE A 397 -12.26 27.29 1.15
C ILE A 397 -12.66 28.65 1.76
N HIS A 398 -12.23 29.76 1.16
CA HIS A 398 -12.60 31.09 1.65
C HIS A 398 -14.09 31.32 1.70
N LYS A 399 -14.85 30.84 0.70
CA LYS A 399 -16.32 31.01 0.64
C LYS A 399 -17.08 30.13 1.63
N VAL A 400 -16.53 29.03 2.03
CA VAL A 400 -17.19 28.09 2.97
C VAL A 400 -16.88 28.46 4.43
N ASN A 401 -15.73 29.10 4.69
CA ASN A 401 -15.31 29.54 6.03
C ASN A 401 -15.87 30.92 6.42
N ASN A 402 -16.47 31.68 5.48
CA ASN A 402 -17.14 32.95 5.72
C ASN A 402 -18.68 32.81 5.63
#